data_3a1f5e3582083ebdd6ea821a5e476eb6
#
_entry.id   3a1f5e3582083ebdd6ea821a5e476eb6
#
_cell.length_a   1.000
_cell.length_b   1.000
_cell.length_c   1.000
_cell.angle_alpha   90.00
_cell.angle_beta   90.00
_cell.angle_gamma   90.00
#
_symmetry.space_group_name_H-M   'P 1'
#
loop_
_entity.id
_entity.type
_entity.pdbx_description
1 polymer ?
#
loop_
_entity_poly.entity_id
_entity_poly.type
_entity_poly.pdbx_seq_one_letter_code
_entity_poly.pdbx_strand_id
1 'polypeptide(L)'
;MGDMDRNRRVIADYWDAHFERDWERMAEFFTEDCHYTDVGVDSTGATGPEEIILRLRLGIEPLSEYLHVPQHVVAEGDLVVTEHVEIWGFRTGERIEHPFTSVMEVTDGRIRRWHDYSHLGNLIDNAPQWWLEHIAGGWKAT
;
A
#
# COMPACT_ATOMS: atom_id res chain seq x y z
N MET A 1 -22.44 -2.07 16.47
CA MET A 1 -21.51 -1.02 16.12
C MET A 1 -20.34 -1.19 17.02
N GLY A 2 -19.33 -1.52 16.64
CA GLY A 2 -18.24 -1.79 17.50
C GLY A 2 -16.94 -1.55 16.83
N ASP A 3 -15.98 -2.29 17.27
CA ASP A 3 -14.60 -2.16 16.81
C ASP A 3 -14.46 -2.44 15.32
N MET A 4 -15.33 -3.31 14.74
CA MET A 4 -15.28 -3.59 13.30
C MET A 4 -15.60 -2.36 12.45
N ASP A 5 -16.65 -1.59 12.81
CA ASP A 5 -16.98 -0.36 12.08
C ASP A 5 -15.92 0.71 12.26
N ARG A 6 -15.39 0.82 13.47
CA ARG A 6 -14.26 1.72 13.76
C ARG A 6 -13.04 1.33 12.93
N ASN A 7 -12.72 0.05 12.86
CA ASN A 7 -11.57 -0.44 12.12
C ASN A 7 -11.73 -0.24 10.62
N ARG A 8 -12.95 -0.43 10.07
CA ARG A 8 -13.23 -0.10 8.67
C ARG A 8 -12.96 1.38 8.37
N ARG A 9 -13.38 2.28 9.27
CA ARG A 9 -13.14 3.72 9.10
C ARG A 9 -11.66 4.06 9.16
N VAL A 10 -10.91 3.44 10.06
CA VAL A 10 -9.45 3.62 10.12
C VAL A 10 -8.81 3.27 8.78
N ILE A 11 -9.19 2.12 8.22
CA ILE A 11 -8.64 1.66 6.95
C ILE A 11 -9.09 2.55 5.78
N ALA A 12 -10.35 2.98 5.75
CA ALA A 12 -10.83 3.91 4.73
C ALA A 12 -10.06 5.24 4.79
N ASP A 13 -9.85 5.77 5.97
CA ASP A 13 -9.09 7.01 6.18
C ASP A 13 -7.62 6.82 5.78
N TYR A 14 -7.06 5.65 6.06
CA TYR A 14 -5.71 5.32 5.61
C TYR A 14 -5.61 5.35 4.09
N TRP A 15 -6.55 4.70 3.38
CA TRP A 15 -6.51 4.67 1.92
C TRP A 15 -6.65 6.07 1.32
N ASP A 16 -7.44 6.95 1.92
CA ASP A 16 -7.51 8.35 1.49
C ASP A 16 -6.12 9.01 1.55
N ALA A 17 -5.43 8.88 2.67
CA ALA A 17 -4.09 9.40 2.83
C ALA A 17 -3.10 8.77 1.85
N HIS A 18 -3.19 7.46 1.65
CA HIS A 18 -2.33 6.68 0.78
C HIS A 18 -2.42 7.16 -0.69
N PHE A 19 -3.62 7.28 -1.22
CA PHE A 19 -3.81 7.67 -2.62
C PHE A 19 -3.64 9.19 -2.84
N GLU A 20 -3.72 9.98 -1.79
CA GLU A 20 -3.29 11.39 -1.82
C GLU A 20 -1.77 11.52 -1.72
N ARG A 21 -1.09 10.45 -1.40
CA ARG A 21 0.37 10.44 -1.18
C ARG A 21 0.79 11.42 -0.08
N ASP A 22 -0.03 11.51 0.96
CA ASP A 22 0.24 12.32 2.16
C ASP A 22 1.10 11.48 3.11
N TRP A 23 2.40 11.47 2.84
CA TRP A 23 3.35 10.59 3.52
C TRP A 23 3.37 10.78 5.03
N GLU A 24 3.29 12.02 5.51
CA GLU A 24 3.27 12.31 6.94
C GLU A 24 2.02 11.75 7.62
N ARG A 25 0.86 11.96 6.99
CA ARG A 25 -0.41 11.45 7.51
C ARG A 25 -0.45 9.93 7.48
N MET A 26 0.04 9.32 6.41
CA MET A 26 0.12 7.86 6.30
C MET A 26 0.92 7.25 7.46
N ALA A 27 2.06 7.84 7.79
CA ALA A 27 2.94 7.34 8.85
C ALA A 27 2.25 7.27 10.22
N GLU A 28 1.30 8.16 10.49
CA GLU A 28 0.57 8.21 11.74
C GLU A 28 -0.37 7.01 11.96
N PHE A 29 -0.73 6.31 10.88
CA PHE A 29 -1.62 5.15 10.95
C PHE A 29 -0.93 3.87 11.43
N PHE A 30 0.40 3.81 11.45
CA PHE A 30 1.13 2.57 11.74
C PHE A 30 1.60 2.50 13.18
N THR A 31 1.55 1.28 13.75
CA THR A 31 2.25 1.03 15.02
C THR A 31 3.76 0.98 14.76
N GLU A 32 4.56 1.17 15.83
CA GLU A 32 6.03 1.14 15.72
C GLU A 32 6.56 -0.19 15.19
N ASP A 33 5.85 -1.29 15.42
CA ASP A 33 6.21 -2.63 14.98
C ASP A 33 5.40 -3.13 13.79
N CYS A 34 4.64 -2.26 13.13
CA CYS A 34 3.84 -2.63 11.96
C CYS A 34 4.73 -3.27 10.89
N HIS A 35 4.32 -4.43 10.39
CA HIS A 35 5.02 -5.11 9.31
C HIS A 35 4.21 -5.05 8.03
N TYR A 36 4.83 -4.52 6.97
CA TYR A 36 4.26 -4.46 5.63
C TYR A 36 5.05 -5.35 4.67
N THR A 37 4.34 -6.14 3.89
CA THR A 37 4.96 -6.92 2.81
C THR A 37 3.98 -7.17 1.66
N ASP A 38 4.54 -7.32 0.46
CA ASP A 38 3.85 -7.91 -0.69
C ASP A 38 4.12 -9.39 -0.66
N VAL A 39 3.08 -10.18 -0.43
CA VAL A 39 3.22 -11.64 -0.31
C VAL A 39 3.63 -12.24 -1.63
N GLY A 40 4.66 -13.09 -1.60
CA GLY A 40 5.22 -13.72 -2.79
C GLY A 40 6.43 -13.00 -3.37
N VAL A 41 6.76 -11.82 -2.87
CA VAL A 41 8.02 -11.13 -3.22
C VAL A 41 9.12 -11.65 -2.31
N ASP A 42 10.28 -11.93 -2.88
CA ASP A 42 11.46 -12.35 -2.12
C ASP A 42 12.07 -11.15 -1.40
N SER A 43 11.45 -10.77 -0.29
CA SER A 43 11.80 -9.59 0.49
C SER A 43 11.37 -9.78 1.94
N THR A 44 12.14 -9.23 2.86
CA THR A 44 11.79 -9.23 4.29
C THR A 44 10.67 -8.25 4.63
N GLY A 45 10.23 -7.42 3.67
CA GLY A 45 9.25 -6.39 3.91
C GLY A 45 9.82 -5.17 4.64
N ALA A 46 8.94 -4.35 5.19
CA ALA A 46 9.29 -3.12 5.91
C ALA A 46 8.63 -3.15 7.30
N THR A 47 9.36 -2.70 8.31
CA THR A 47 8.87 -2.67 9.69
C THR A 47 8.92 -1.25 10.24
N GLY A 48 7.79 -0.80 10.78
CA GLY A 48 7.65 0.52 11.35
C GLY A 48 7.31 1.61 10.35
N PRO A 49 6.77 2.75 10.84
CA PRO A 49 6.29 3.81 9.95
C PRO A 49 7.35 4.33 8.99
N GLU A 50 8.57 4.56 9.46
CA GLU A 50 9.64 5.13 8.63
C GLU A 50 9.99 4.22 7.45
N GLU A 51 10.22 2.93 7.71
CA GLU A 51 10.57 1.97 6.66
C GLU A 51 9.43 1.77 5.67
N ILE A 52 8.20 1.68 6.17
CA ILE A 52 7.02 1.49 5.32
C ILE A 52 6.87 2.66 4.36
N ILE A 53 7.00 3.89 4.85
CA ILE A 53 6.88 5.08 4.01
C ILE A 53 8.01 5.14 2.97
N LEU A 54 9.24 4.83 3.33
CA LEU A 54 10.35 4.79 2.38
C LEU A 54 10.09 3.79 1.25
N ARG A 55 9.62 2.60 1.61
CA ARG A 55 9.30 1.57 0.62
C ARG A 55 8.17 2.00 -0.32
N LEU A 56 7.09 2.53 0.22
CA LEU A 56 5.95 2.97 -0.59
C LEU A 56 6.33 4.13 -1.51
N ARG A 57 7.09 5.09 -1.01
CA ARG A 57 7.52 6.25 -1.80
C ARG A 57 8.36 5.84 -3.00
N LEU A 58 9.21 4.83 -2.84
CA LEU A 58 10.09 4.39 -3.94
C LEU A 58 9.31 4.14 -5.23
N GLY A 59 8.22 3.35 -5.14
CA GLY A 59 7.43 3.00 -6.32
C GLY A 59 6.36 4.02 -6.68
N ILE A 60 5.76 4.67 -5.70
CA ILE A 60 4.55 5.46 -5.87
C ILE A 60 4.84 6.95 -6.13
N GLU A 61 5.86 7.52 -5.47
CA GLU A 61 6.16 8.96 -5.61
C GLU A 61 6.41 9.40 -7.06
N PRO A 62 7.09 8.59 -7.91
CA PRO A 62 7.32 8.99 -9.31
C PRO A 62 6.10 8.97 -10.22
N LEU A 63 4.97 8.40 -9.76
CA LEU A 63 3.79 8.27 -10.60
C LEU A 63 3.17 9.62 -10.93
N SER A 64 2.75 9.82 -12.18
CA SER A 64 2.02 11.01 -12.61
C SER A 64 0.55 10.94 -12.21
N GLU A 65 0.01 9.71 -12.08
CA GLU A 65 -1.37 9.46 -11.67
C GLU A 65 -1.40 8.23 -10.74
N TYR A 66 -2.14 8.31 -9.66
CA TYR A 66 -2.30 7.20 -8.72
C TYR A 66 -3.71 7.23 -8.15
N LEU A 67 -4.58 6.33 -8.63
CA LEU A 67 -6.01 6.35 -8.29
C LEU A 67 -6.44 5.06 -7.62
N HIS A 68 -7.46 5.16 -6.80
CA HIS A 68 -8.03 4.05 -6.03
C HIS A 68 -9.44 3.73 -6.49
N VAL A 69 -9.70 2.46 -6.79
CA VAL A 69 -11.03 1.94 -7.09
C VAL A 69 -11.36 0.85 -6.06
N PRO A 70 -11.94 1.22 -4.91
CA PRO A 70 -12.34 0.24 -3.91
C PRO A 70 -13.53 -0.59 -4.39
N GLN A 71 -13.52 -1.88 -4.09
CA GLN A 71 -14.58 -2.80 -4.50
C GLN A 71 -15.31 -3.38 -3.29
N HIS A 72 -14.61 -4.04 -2.38
CA HIS A 72 -15.20 -4.65 -1.19
C HIS A 72 -14.33 -4.45 0.04
N VAL A 73 -14.97 -4.26 1.17
CA VAL A 73 -14.32 -4.18 2.48
C VAL A 73 -15.03 -5.13 3.43
N VAL A 74 -14.28 -6.02 4.05
CA VAL A 74 -14.78 -6.98 5.03
C VAL A 74 -13.97 -6.83 6.31
N ALA A 75 -14.64 -6.78 7.44
CA ALA A 75 -14.00 -6.73 8.75
C ALA A 75 -14.50 -7.84 9.65
N GLU A 76 -13.58 -8.45 10.38
CA GLU A 76 -13.88 -9.46 11.40
C GLU A 76 -12.87 -9.33 12.54
N GLY A 77 -13.33 -9.02 13.73
CA GLY A 77 -12.43 -8.73 14.84
C GLY A 77 -11.50 -7.57 14.51
N ASP A 78 -10.21 -7.78 14.65
CA ASP A 78 -9.18 -6.79 14.33
C ASP A 78 -8.79 -6.79 12.84
N LEU A 79 -9.28 -7.75 12.06
CA LEU A 79 -8.94 -7.85 10.65
C LEU A 79 -9.83 -6.99 9.78
N VAL A 80 -9.21 -6.30 8.82
CA VAL A 80 -9.90 -5.61 7.73
C VAL A 80 -9.28 -6.06 6.42
N VAL A 81 -10.11 -6.58 5.52
CA VAL A 81 -9.71 -7.02 4.19
C VAL A 81 -10.32 -6.10 3.16
N THR A 82 -9.50 -5.52 2.31
CA THR A 82 -9.94 -4.63 1.23
C THR A 82 -9.60 -5.26 -0.12
N GLU A 83 -10.61 -5.45 -0.96
CA GLU A 83 -10.44 -5.82 -2.36
C GLU A 83 -10.57 -4.55 -3.20
N HIS A 84 -9.56 -4.23 -4.00
CA HIS A 84 -9.53 -2.96 -4.72
C HIS A 84 -8.63 -3.02 -5.96
N VAL A 85 -8.69 -1.95 -6.76
CA VAL A 85 -7.82 -1.76 -7.92
C VAL A 85 -7.08 -0.45 -7.76
N GLU A 86 -5.78 -0.47 -8.02
CA GLU A 86 -4.95 0.74 -8.17
C GLU A 86 -4.83 1.08 -9.65
N ILE A 87 -4.88 2.36 -9.97
CA ILE A 87 -4.54 2.86 -11.30
C ILE A 87 -3.20 3.56 -11.21
N TRP A 88 -2.21 3.04 -11.94
CA TRP A 88 -0.85 3.57 -11.97
C TRP A 88 -0.60 4.24 -13.30
N GLY A 89 -0.42 5.56 -13.31
CA GLY A 89 -0.07 6.32 -14.49
C GLY A 89 1.37 6.83 -14.41
N PHE A 90 2.10 6.72 -15.53
CA PHE A 90 3.50 7.12 -15.61
C PHE A 90 3.66 8.33 -16.52
N ARG A 91 4.65 9.20 -16.25
CA ARG A 91 4.89 10.40 -17.05
C ARG A 91 5.15 10.13 -18.53
N THR A 92 5.56 8.91 -18.84
CA THR A 92 5.81 8.45 -20.22
C THR A 92 4.57 7.88 -20.92
N GLY A 93 3.41 7.89 -20.24
CA GLY A 93 2.11 7.57 -20.84
C GLY A 93 1.57 6.17 -20.53
N GLU A 94 2.36 5.29 -19.97
CA GLU A 94 1.88 3.96 -19.58
C GLU A 94 0.84 4.11 -18.48
N ARG A 95 -0.17 3.25 -18.51
CA ARG A 95 -1.24 3.23 -17.51
C ARG A 95 -1.60 1.78 -17.18
N ILE A 96 -1.51 1.42 -15.93
CA ILE A 96 -1.72 0.04 -15.46
C ILE A 96 -2.87 0.01 -14.47
N GLU A 97 -3.83 -0.89 -14.69
CA GLU A 97 -4.84 -1.24 -13.70
C GLU A 97 -4.32 -2.45 -12.92
N HIS A 98 -4.17 -2.29 -11.62
CA HIS A 98 -3.56 -3.30 -10.77
C HIS A 98 -4.50 -3.75 -9.65
N PRO A 99 -5.21 -4.88 -9.84
CA PRO A 99 -6.04 -5.45 -8.77
C PRO A 99 -5.18 -5.97 -7.62
N PHE A 100 -5.61 -5.73 -6.39
CA PHE A 100 -4.92 -6.24 -5.23
C PHE A 100 -5.87 -6.38 -4.04
N THR A 101 -5.45 -7.20 -3.06
CA THR A 101 -6.17 -7.41 -1.81
C THR A 101 -5.22 -7.11 -0.66
N SER A 102 -5.65 -6.27 0.26
CA SER A 102 -4.89 -5.92 1.45
C SER A 102 -5.53 -6.57 2.66
N VAL A 103 -4.72 -7.28 3.45
CA VAL A 103 -5.14 -7.85 4.73
C VAL A 103 -4.42 -7.07 5.82
N MET A 104 -5.19 -6.34 6.62
CA MET A 104 -4.64 -5.48 7.67
C MET A 104 -5.19 -5.86 9.03
N GLU A 105 -4.35 -5.79 10.06
CA GLU A 105 -4.76 -5.89 11.45
C GLU A 105 -4.69 -4.51 12.09
N VAL A 106 -5.77 -4.13 12.79
CA VAL A 106 -5.89 -2.82 13.43
C VAL A 106 -5.94 -3.00 14.95
N THR A 107 -5.12 -2.24 15.67
CA THR A 107 -5.08 -2.23 17.13
C THR A 107 -5.12 -0.78 17.62
N ASP A 108 -6.12 -0.44 18.43
CA ASP A 108 -6.27 0.90 19.01
C ASP A 108 -6.20 2.02 17.97
N GLY A 109 -6.85 1.80 16.82
CA GLY A 109 -6.93 2.77 15.75
C GLY A 109 -5.69 2.87 14.87
N ARG A 110 -4.75 1.94 15.01
CA ARG A 110 -3.52 1.89 14.19
C ARG A 110 -3.33 0.53 13.55
N ILE A 111 -2.69 0.53 12.38
CA ILE A 111 -2.37 -0.68 11.62
C ILE A 111 -1.10 -1.29 12.20
N ARG A 112 -1.18 -2.53 12.67
CA ARG A 112 -0.01 -3.26 13.20
C ARG A 112 0.54 -4.31 12.23
N ARG A 113 -0.23 -4.67 11.19
CA ARG A 113 0.17 -5.63 10.18
C ARG A 113 -0.54 -5.31 8.87
N TRP A 114 0.23 -5.35 7.77
CA TRP A 114 -0.32 -5.08 6.44
C TRP A 114 0.33 -6.01 5.43
N HIS A 115 -0.45 -6.93 4.88
CA HIS A 115 -0.01 -7.84 3.83
C HIS A 115 -0.85 -7.63 2.58
N ASP A 116 -0.17 -7.36 1.46
CA ASP A 116 -0.82 -7.22 0.16
C ASP A 116 -0.64 -8.49 -0.67
N TYR A 117 -1.70 -8.85 -1.36
CA TYR A 117 -1.74 -9.99 -2.28
C TYR A 117 -2.10 -9.48 -3.66
N SER A 118 -1.21 -9.67 -4.62
CA SER A 118 -1.46 -9.24 -6.00
C SER A 118 -0.57 -10.00 -6.97
N HIS A 119 -0.87 -9.88 -8.26
CA HIS A 119 -0.01 -10.39 -9.31
C HIS A 119 0.98 -9.29 -9.72
N LEU A 120 2.12 -9.23 -9.03
CA LEU A 120 3.13 -8.19 -9.28
C LEU A 120 3.71 -8.22 -10.70
N GLY A 121 3.67 -9.37 -11.38
CA GLY A 121 4.03 -9.44 -12.79
C GLY A 121 3.24 -8.47 -13.65
N ASN A 122 2.00 -8.17 -13.27
CA ASN A 122 1.19 -7.18 -13.98
C ASN A 122 1.85 -5.79 -13.99
N LEU A 123 2.49 -5.39 -12.88
CA LEU A 123 3.26 -4.14 -12.83
C LEU A 123 4.61 -4.28 -13.54
N ILE A 124 5.36 -5.33 -13.21
CA ILE A 124 6.72 -5.51 -13.71
C ILE A 124 6.75 -5.66 -15.24
N ASP A 125 5.79 -6.38 -15.81
CA ASP A 125 5.75 -6.65 -17.25
C ASP A 125 5.24 -5.44 -18.06
N ASN A 126 4.55 -4.49 -17.44
CA ASN A 126 3.90 -3.38 -18.13
C ASN A 126 4.45 -2.00 -17.76
N ALA A 127 5.24 -1.89 -16.70
CA ALA A 127 5.83 -0.63 -16.27
C ALA A 127 6.94 -0.18 -17.23
N PRO A 128 7.18 1.14 -17.35
CA PRO A 128 8.26 1.63 -18.19
C PRO A 128 9.64 1.28 -17.61
N GLN A 129 10.61 1.10 -18.49
CA GLN A 129 11.97 0.70 -18.12
C GLN A 129 12.61 1.67 -17.11
N TRP A 130 12.38 2.98 -17.25
CA TRP A 130 12.95 3.96 -16.34
C TRP A 130 12.47 3.78 -14.89
N TRP A 131 11.22 3.35 -14.71
CA TRP A 131 10.67 3.10 -13.39
C TRP A 131 11.25 1.82 -12.78
N LEU A 132 11.39 0.77 -13.60
CA LEU A 132 12.01 -0.49 -13.15
C LEU A 132 13.46 -0.25 -12.70
N GLU A 133 14.20 0.56 -13.42
CA GLU A 133 15.56 0.95 -13.04
C GLU A 133 15.58 1.76 -11.73
N HIS A 134 14.61 2.64 -11.57
CA HIS A 134 14.47 3.44 -10.36
C HIS A 134 14.25 2.57 -9.12
N ILE A 135 13.29 1.62 -9.18
CA ILE A 135 13.01 0.76 -8.03
C ILE A 135 14.11 -0.25 -7.76
N ALA A 136 14.90 -0.62 -8.77
CA ALA A 136 16.02 -1.55 -8.61
C ALA A 136 17.08 -1.05 -7.62
N GLY A 137 17.17 0.28 -7.41
CA GLY A 137 18.07 0.88 -6.43
C GLY A 137 17.68 0.59 -4.97
N GLY A 138 16.43 0.18 -4.75
CA GLY A 138 15.93 -0.17 -3.43
C GLY A 138 15.65 1.04 -2.53
N TRP A 139 14.82 0.84 -1.52
CA TRP A 139 14.43 1.91 -0.61
C TRP A 139 15.38 2.03 0.61
N LYS A 140 16.11 0.96 0.92
CA LYS A 140 17.08 0.96 2.03
C LYS A 140 18.36 1.72 1.71
N ALA A 141 18.61 2.00 0.44
CA ALA A 141 19.82 2.68 -0.01
C ALA A 141 19.72 4.20 0.07
N THR A 142 18.56 4.74 0.43
CA THR A 142 18.32 6.19 0.49
C THR A 142 18.51 6.78 1.88
#